data_fe4e9d166a514fa7f6df96a53639a6f1
#
_entry.id   fe4e9d166a514fa7f6df96a53639a6f1
#
_cell.length_a   1.000
_cell.length_b   1.000
_cell.length_c   1.000
_cell.angle_alpha   90.00
_cell.angle_beta   90.00
_cell.angle_gamma   90.00
#
_symmetry.space_group_name_H-M   'P 1'
#
loop_
_entity.id
_entity.type
_entity.pdbx_description
1 polymer ?
#
loop_
_entity_poly.entity_id
_entity_poly.type
_entity_poly.pdbx_seq_one_letter_code
_entity_poly.pdbx_strand_id
1 'polypeptide(L)'
;MKRILSLSALICILLSLSACSAEPPGLADAFESDFSTVLGDTEYRGRLTAYNDSFTFLMNAPYTVEGMSFEYTDDGLSIDKNGMKTEINCDYIPSAALPSMLHNALAYLDSASYKGSEDGEDIYTLPTPYGDAEIRAINGLPRMLTLPDGAEISFDNARMIGQTDPL
;
A
#
# COMPACT_ATOMS: atom_id res chain seq x y z
N MET A 1 -40.13 19.54 -36.87
CA MET A 1 -38.83 18.88 -37.01
C MET A 1 -37.71 19.51 -36.15
N LYS A 2 -37.52 20.85 -36.11
CA LYS A 2 -36.44 21.48 -35.30
C LYS A 2 -36.50 21.19 -33.79
N ARG A 3 -37.69 21.05 -33.18
CA ARG A 3 -37.84 20.77 -31.73
C ARG A 3 -37.49 19.31 -31.35
N ILE A 4 -37.67 18.35 -32.28
CA ILE A 4 -37.34 16.94 -32.06
C ILE A 4 -35.81 16.75 -32.09
N LEU A 5 -35.12 17.44 -33.02
CA LEU A 5 -33.66 17.41 -33.11
C LEU A 5 -33.00 18.02 -31.86
N SER A 6 -33.57 19.07 -31.28
CA SER A 6 -33.04 19.68 -30.06
C SER A 6 -33.22 18.79 -28.83
N LEU A 7 -34.31 18.03 -28.74
CA LEU A 7 -34.54 17.10 -27.64
C LEU A 7 -33.60 15.89 -27.68
N SER A 8 -33.37 15.34 -28.89
CA SER A 8 -32.43 14.20 -29.05
C SER A 8 -30.99 14.60 -28.75
N ALA A 9 -30.56 15.80 -29.14
CA ALA A 9 -29.23 16.32 -28.78
C ALA A 9 -29.06 16.50 -27.28
N LEU A 10 -30.07 16.97 -26.56
CA LEU A 10 -30.05 17.13 -25.11
C LEU A 10 -29.96 15.77 -24.38
N ILE A 11 -30.70 14.77 -24.87
CA ILE A 11 -30.65 13.41 -24.31
C ILE A 11 -29.28 12.76 -24.54
N CYS A 12 -28.66 12.95 -25.70
CA CYS A 12 -27.29 12.45 -25.97
C CYS A 12 -26.26 13.11 -25.04
N ILE A 13 -26.38 14.42 -24.78
CA ILE A 13 -25.48 15.10 -23.84
C ILE A 13 -25.69 14.62 -22.40
N LEU A 14 -26.92 14.40 -21.97
CA LEU A 14 -27.23 13.86 -20.65
C LEU A 14 -26.75 12.41 -20.49
N LEU A 15 -26.80 11.59 -21.51
CA LEU A 15 -26.28 10.23 -21.51
C LEU A 15 -24.75 10.18 -21.53
N SER A 16 -24.10 11.16 -22.16
CA SER A 16 -22.62 11.24 -22.14
C SER A 16 -22.06 11.73 -20.80
N LEU A 17 -22.84 12.44 -19.98
CA LEU A 17 -22.46 12.86 -18.63
C LEU A 17 -22.64 11.76 -17.58
N SER A 18 -23.39 10.70 -17.87
CA SER A 18 -23.52 9.52 -17.02
C SER A 18 -22.47 8.43 -17.36
N ALA A 19 -21.52 8.71 -18.27
CA ALA A 19 -20.46 7.80 -18.62
C ALA A 19 -19.42 7.74 -17.50
N CYS A 20 -19.54 6.68 -16.71
CA CYS A 20 -18.47 6.07 -15.92
C CYS A 20 -17.76 7.00 -14.90
N SER A 21 -18.35 7.18 -13.74
CA SER A 21 -17.53 7.05 -12.53
C SER A 21 -17.33 5.55 -12.31
N ALA A 22 -16.36 4.93 -13.00
CA ALA A 22 -15.88 3.63 -12.57
C ALA A 22 -15.41 3.82 -11.12
N GLU A 23 -15.99 3.03 -10.21
CA GLU A 23 -15.50 3.02 -8.83
C GLU A 23 -14.00 2.71 -8.88
N PRO A 24 -13.15 3.50 -8.22
CA PRO A 24 -11.72 3.25 -8.28
C PRO A 24 -11.45 1.84 -7.75
N PRO A 25 -10.48 1.10 -8.31
CA PRO A 25 -10.13 -0.20 -7.78
C PRO A 25 -9.73 -0.03 -6.31
N GLY A 26 -10.28 -0.87 -5.42
CA GLY A 26 -9.83 -0.91 -4.03
C GLY A 26 -8.35 -1.28 -3.96
N LEU A 27 -7.67 -0.87 -2.89
CA LEU A 27 -6.31 -1.35 -2.63
C LEU A 27 -6.36 -2.85 -2.32
N ALA A 28 -5.35 -3.59 -2.79
CA ALA A 28 -5.24 -5.01 -2.52
C ALA A 28 -4.87 -5.23 -1.05
N ASP A 29 -5.58 -6.13 -0.38
CA ASP A 29 -5.36 -6.58 0.99
C ASP A 29 -4.40 -7.78 1.08
N ALA A 30 -4.14 -8.44 -0.05
CA ALA A 30 -3.24 -9.60 -0.15
C ALA A 30 -2.28 -9.43 -1.34
N PHE A 31 -1.05 -9.03 -1.05
CA PHE A 31 -0.01 -8.84 -2.06
C PHE A 31 1.38 -9.11 -1.51
N GLU A 32 2.32 -9.34 -2.41
CA GLU A 32 3.75 -9.29 -2.10
C GLU A 32 4.45 -8.27 -3.01
N SER A 33 5.50 -7.66 -2.49
CA SER A 33 6.29 -6.66 -3.20
C SER A 33 7.71 -6.59 -2.66
N ASP A 34 8.66 -6.25 -3.49
CA ASP A 34 9.94 -5.73 -3.01
C ASP A 34 9.72 -4.28 -2.59
N PHE A 35 10.39 -3.84 -1.51
CA PHE A 35 10.33 -2.45 -1.08
C PHE A 35 11.71 -1.84 -0.92
N SER A 36 11.80 -0.54 -1.10
CA SER A 36 13.01 0.25 -0.82
C SER A 36 12.66 1.62 -0.25
N THR A 37 13.50 2.10 0.67
CA THR A 37 13.40 3.43 1.26
C THR A 37 14.76 3.91 1.74
N VAL A 38 14.90 5.23 1.91
CA VAL A 38 16.07 5.85 2.52
C VAL A 38 15.64 6.59 3.79
N LEU A 39 16.16 6.17 4.94
CA LEU A 39 15.94 6.83 6.22
C LEU A 39 17.26 7.39 6.75
N GLY A 40 17.35 8.72 6.80
CA GLY A 40 18.62 9.40 7.02
C GLY A 40 19.62 9.10 5.88
N ASP A 41 20.78 8.57 6.22
CA ASP A 41 21.81 8.19 5.24
C ASP A 41 21.80 6.67 4.92
N THR A 42 20.78 5.94 5.38
CA THR A 42 20.73 4.47 5.26
C THR A 42 19.63 4.05 4.28
N GLU A 43 20.02 3.31 3.26
CA GLU A 43 19.09 2.63 2.37
C GLU A 43 18.63 1.30 2.97
N TYR A 44 17.33 1.11 3.04
CA TYR A 44 16.68 -0.14 3.46
C TYR A 44 16.00 -0.78 2.26
N ARG A 45 16.19 -2.07 2.10
CA ARG A 45 15.53 -2.87 1.08
C ARG A 45 15.06 -4.19 1.66
N GLY A 46 13.96 -4.69 1.15
CA GLY A 46 13.42 -5.95 1.60
C GLY A 46 12.27 -6.43 0.75
N ARG A 47 11.61 -7.46 1.23
CA ARG A 47 10.37 -7.98 0.68
C ARG A 47 9.26 -7.85 1.71
N LEU A 48 8.13 -7.34 1.27
CA LEU A 48 6.89 -7.27 2.02
C LEU A 48 5.94 -8.34 1.51
N THR A 49 5.31 -9.05 2.42
CA THR A 49 4.14 -9.88 2.16
C THR A 49 3.02 -9.39 3.07
N ALA A 50 1.92 -8.96 2.47
CA ALA A 50 0.70 -8.58 3.15
C ALA A 50 -0.35 -9.66 2.89
N TYR A 51 -1.04 -10.10 3.93
CA TYR A 51 -2.14 -11.06 3.80
C TYR A 51 -3.16 -10.82 4.91
N ASN A 52 -4.29 -10.22 4.55
CA ASN A 52 -5.27 -9.69 5.49
C ASN A 52 -4.57 -8.73 6.50
N ASP A 53 -4.77 -8.93 7.80
CA ASP A 53 -4.16 -8.09 8.85
C ASP A 53 -2.73 -8.52 9.25
N SER A 54 -2.12 -9.45 8.51
CA SER A 54 -0.77 -9.96 8.78
C SER A 54 0.24 -9.38 7.78
N PHE A 55 1.37 -8.93 8.30
CA PHE A 55 2.44 -8.33 7.50
C PHE A 55 3.79 -8.97 7.83
N THR A 56 4.47 -9.46 6.81
CA THR A 56 5.83 -9.99 6.95
C THR A 56 6.82 -9.15 6.16
N PHE A 57 7.89 -8.72 6.80
CA PHE A 57 8.97 -7.95 6.20
C PHE A 57 10.27 -8.75 6.29
N LEU A 58 10.81 -9.18 5.15
CA LEU A 58 12.12 -9.80 5.06
C LEU A 58 13.13 -8.75 4.61
N MET A 59 14.10 -8.42 5.46
CA MET A 59 15.12 -7.41 5.17
C MET A 59 16.25 -7.97 4.32
N ASN A 60 16.60 -7.29 3.24
CA ASN A 60 17.71 -7.61 2.35
C ASN A 60 18.88 -6.63 2.46
N ALA A 61 18.62 -5.44 2.99
CA ALA A 61 19.62 -4.40 3.27
C ALA A 61 19.13 -3.47 4.40
N PRO A 62 20.03 -2.79 5.13
CA PRO A 62 21.49 -2.94 5.09
C PRO A 62 21.97 -4.25 5.74
N TYR A 63 23.24 -4.55 5.58
CA TYR A 63 23.87 -5.80 6.11
C TYR A 63 23.59 -6.08 7.60
N THR A 64 23.44 -5.03 8.40
CA THR A 64 23.14 -5.14 9.85
C THR A 64 21.81 -5.83 10.15
N VAL A 65 20.83 -5.69 9.27
CA VAL A 65 19.48 -6.29 9.38
C VAL A 65 19.19 -7.34 8.30
N GLU A 66 20.15 -7.61 7.41
CA GLU A 66 19.99 -8.60 6.34
C GLU A 66 19.62 -9.98 6.91
N GLY A 67 18.61 -10.59 6.30
CA GLY A 67 18.06 -11.88 6.72
C GLY A 67 17.18 -11.82 7.97
N MET A 68 16.89 -10.62 8.53
CA MET A 68 15.89 -10.49 9.58
C MET A 68 14.50 -10.51 8.96
N SER A 69 13.60 -11.29 9.54
CA SER A 69 12.17 -11.28 9.24
C SER A 69 11.40 -10.69 10.41
N PHE A 70 10.46 -9.82 10.10
CA PHE A 70 9.50 -9.21 11.04
C PHE A 70 8.11 -9.63 10.62
N GLU A 71 7.37 -10.29 11.53
CA GLU A 71 6.01 -10.74 11.27
C GLU A 71 5.07 -10.08 12.29
N TYR A 72 4.21 -9.20 11.79
CA TYR A 72 3.14 -8.58 12.56
C TYR A 72 1.86 -9.38 12.39
N THR A 73 1.24 -9.71 13.51
CA THR A 73 -0.07 -10.36 13.61
C THR A 73 -0.88 -9.67 14.71
N ASP A 74 -2.13 -10.02 14.86
CA ASP A 74 -2.98 -9.54 15.96
C ASP A 74 -2.39 -9.79 17.35
N ASP A 75 -1.57 -10.86 17.49
CA ASP A 75 -0.95 -11.24 18.76
C ASP A 75 0.34 -10.47 19.09
N GLY A 76 0.91 -9.73 18.14
CA GLY A 76 2.14 -8.96 18.33
C GLY A 76 3.15 -9.06 17.20
N LEU A 77 4.40 -8.74 17.50
CA LEU A 77 5.53 -8.82 16.57
C LEU A 77 6.44 -10.00 16.91
N SER A 78 6.69 -10.80 15.89
CA SER A 78 7.73 -11.82 15.90
C SER A 78 8.92 -11.37 15.05
N ILE A 79 10.13 -11.51 15.58
CA ILE A 79 11.37 -11.25 14.88
C ILE A 79 12.14 -12.59 14.75
N ASP A 80 12.49 -12.94 13.52
CA ASP A 80 13.36 -14.10 13.25
C ASP A 80 14.67 -13.64 12.62
N LYS A 81 15.77 -14.18 13.08
CA LYS A 81 17.07 -14.09 12.42
C LYS A 81 17.79 -15.43 12.49
N ASN A 82 18.03 -16.06 11.34
CA ASN A 82 18.71 -17.34 11.24
C ASN A 82 18.04 -18.46 12.05
N GLY A 83 16.71 -18.49 12.13
CA GLY A 83 15.94 -19.48 12.88
C GLY A 83 15.86 -19.19 14.39
N MET A 84 16.39 -18.07 14.87
CA MET A 84 16.18 -17.59 16.23
C MET A 84 14.97 -16.67 16.26
N LYS A 85 13.84 -17.19 16.69
CA LYS A 85 12.58 -16.46 16.79
C LYS A 85 12.41 -15.83 18.18
N THR A 86 12.03 -14.56 18.22
CA THR A 86 11.72 -13.82 19.44
C THR A 86 10.40 -13.09 19.26
N GLU A 87 9.50 -13.22 20.22
CA GLU A 87 8.25 -12.47 20.25
C GLU A 87 8.41 -11.22 21.11
N ILE A 88 7.94 -10.10 20.61
CA ILE A 88 8.05 -8.80 21.25
C ILE A 88 6.68 -8.13 21.26
N ASN A 89 6.31 -7.53 22.39
CA ASN A 89 5.15 -6.65 22.43
C ASN A 89 5.46 -5.39 21.57
N CYS A 90 4.55 -5.06 20.65
CA CYS A 90 4.69 -3.92 19.73
C CYS A 90 4.92 -2.60 20.45
N ASP A 91 4.44 -2.43 21.69
CA ASP A 91 4.63 -1.22 22.52
C ASP A 91 6.11 -0.90 22.82
N TYR A 92 6.98 -1.90 22.73
CA TYR A 92 8.43 -1.72 22.98
C TYR A 92 9.23 -1.39 21.72
N ILE A 93 8.58 -1.37 20.54
CA ILE A 93 9.27 -1.06 19.29
C ILE A 93 9.10 0.42 19.00
N PRO A 94 10.20 1.14 18.73
CA PRO A 94 10.09 2.54 18.37
C PRO A 94 9.19 2.72 17.14
N SER A 95 8.25 3.64 17.21
CA SER A 95 7.36 3.98 16.08
C SER A 95 8.13 4.44 14.84
N ALA A 96 9.33 4.97 15.02
CA ALA A 96 10.25 5.36 13.94
C ALA A 96 11.08 4.19 13.38
N ALA A 97 10.94 2.96 13.90
CA ALA A 97 11.56 1.79 13.27
C ALA A 97 10.82 1.44 11.99
N LEU A 98 11.56 1.18 10.90
CA LEU A 98 10.98 0.93 9.58
C LEU A 98 9.86 -0.13 9.58
N PRO A 99 9.99 -1.29 10.24
CA PRO A 99 8.89 -2.27 10.28
C PRO A 99 7.63 -1.71 10.94
N SER A 100 7.77 -0.90 12.02
CA SER A 100 6.63 -0.26 12.69
C SER A 100 5.99 0.82 11.81
N MET A 101 6.79 1.61 11.09
CA MET A 101 6.28 2.63 10.17
C MET A 101 5.45 2.00 9.05
N LEU A 102 5.97 0.94 8.42
CA LEU A 102 5.28 0.18 7.39
C LEU A 102 3.98 -0.47 7.93
N HIS A 103 4.07 -1.18 9.05
CA HIS A 103 2.90 -1.80 9.68
C HIS A 103 1.83 -0.76 10.01
N ASN A 104 2.20 0.35 10.67
CA ASN A 104 1.26 1.41 11.06
C ASN A 104 0.56 2.07 9.87
N ALA A 105 1.19 2.11 8.70
CA ALA A 105 0.54 2.62 7.50
C ALA A 105 -0.33 1.55 6.83
N LEU A 106 0.19 0.33 6.65
CA LEU A 106 -0.48 -0.74 5.91
C LEU A 106 -1.70 -1.31 6.67
N ALA A 107 -1.71 -1.27 8.00
CA ALA A 107 -2.86 -1.66 8.83
C ALA A 107 -4.13 -0.82 8.57
N TYR A 108 -4.01 0.30 7.84
CA TYR A 108 -5.14 1.17 7.49
C TYR A 108 -5.53 1.11 6.02
N LEU A 109 -5.06 0.10 5.27
CA LEU A 109 -5.42 -0.06 3.85
C LEU A 109 -6.93 -0.12 3.62
N ASP A 110 -7.67 -0.81 4.48
CA ASP A 110 -9.14 -0.92 4.42
C ASP A 110 -9.86 0.41 4.68
N SER A 111 -9.18 1.36 5.36
CA SER A 111 -9.70 2.69 5.66
C SER A 111 -9.26 3.73 4.63
N ALA A 112 -8.60 3.30 3.56
CA ALA A 112 -8.09 4.18 2.52
C ALA A 112 -9.22 4.97 1.84
N SER A 113 -9.01 6.25 1.64
CA SER A 113 -9.93 7.15 0.95
C SER A 113 -9.33 7.56 -0.39
N TYR A 114 -10.02 7.22 -1.48
CA TYR A 114 -9.61 7.61 -2.83
C TYR A 114 -9.65 9.13 -3.02
N LYS A 115 -8.59 9.72 -3.57
CA LYS A 115 -8.48 11.16 -3.84
C LYS A 115 -8.54 11.52 -5.31
N GLY A 116 -8.14 10.63 -6.18
CA GLY A 116 -8.05 10.86 -7.61
C GLY A 116 -6.99 10.00 -8.27
N SER A 117 -6.76 10.24 -9.56
CA SER A 117 -5.68 9.60 -10.32
C SER A 117 -4.79 10.68 -10.94
N GLU A 118 -3.49 10.45 -10.92
CA GLU A 118 -2.47 11.29 -11.55
C GLU A 118 -1.44 10.39 -12.25
N ASP A 119 -1.11 10.71 -13.49
CA ASP A 119 -0.13 9.96 -14.30
C ASP A 119 -0.39 8.45 -14.42
N GLY A 120 -1.68 8.04 -14.29
CA GLY A 120 -2.10 6.64 -14.37
C GLY A 120 -1.97 5.88 -13.07
N GLU A 121 -1.64 6.54 -11.97
CA GLU A 121 -1.65 6.01 -10.61
C GLU A 121 -2.88 6.51 -9.86
N ASP A 122 -3.53 5.63 -9.12
CA ASP A 122 -4.61 5.96 -8.20
C ASP A 122 -4.02 6.42 -6.87
N ILE A 123 -4.53 7.52 -6.34
CA ILE A 123 -4.03 8.15 -5.11
C ILE A 123 -5.04 7.95 -4.00
N TYR A 124 -4.58 7.44 -2.87
CA TYR A 124 -5.39 7.21 -1.67
C TYR A 124 -4.73 7.87 -0.46
N THR A 125 -5.56 8.29 0.49
CA THR A 125 -5.12 8.70 1.83
C THR A 125 -5.41 7.60 2.82
N LEU A 126 -4.43 7.29 3.65
CA LEU A 126 -4.51 6.36 4.76
C LEU A 126 -4.51 7.16 6.07
N PRO A 127 -5.59 7.11 6.87
CA PRO A 127 -5.64 7.82 8.15
C PRO A 127 -4.84 7.02 9.20
N THR A 128 -3.58 7.34 9.40
CA THR A 128 -2.73 6.66 10.39
C THR A 128 -2.75 7.38 11.76
N PRO A 129 -2.35 6.72 12.85
CA PRO A 129 -2.29 7.35 14.17
C PRO A 129 -1.34 8.56 14.26
N TYR A 130 -0.44 8.70 13.29
CA TYR A 130 0.59 9.75 13.26
C TYR A 130 0.30 10.86 12.25
N GLY A 131 -0.85 10.81 11.58
CA GLY A 131 -1.27 11.71 10.53
C GLY A 131 -1.63 10.96 9.25
N ASP A 132 -2.03 11.68 8.24
CA ASP A 132 -2.41 11.10 6.95
C ASP A 132 -1.17 10.67 6.17
N ALA A 133 -1.10 9.40 5.77
CA ALA A 133 -0.17 8.91 4.77
C ALA A 133 -0.83 8.92 3.39
N GLU A 134 -0.04 8.97 2.33
CA GLU A 134 -0.52 8.84 0.95
C GLU A 134 0.01 7.55 0.33
N ILE A 135 -0.85 6.78 -0.32
CA ILE A 135 -0.44 5.63 -1.13
C ILE A 135 -0.83 5.84 -2.59
N ARG A 136 0.12 5.62 -3.48
CA ARG A 136 -0.08 5.57 -4.92
C ARG A 136 -0.11 4.12 -5.37
N ALA A 137 -1.07 3.76 -6.20
CA ALA A 137 -1.30 2.38 -6.62
C ALA A 137 -1.62 2.30 -8.11
N ILE A 138 -1.30 1.15 -8.71
CA ILE A 138 -1.72 0.80 -10.08
C ILE A 138 -2.50 -0.51 -10.00
N ASN A 139 -3.75 -0.50 -10.47
CA ASN A 139 -4.66 -1.65 -10.41
C ASN A 139 -4.81 -2.21 -8.97
N GLY A 140 -4.83 -1.32 -7.97
CA GLY A 140 -4.93 -1.67 -6.56
C GLY A 140 -3.63 -2.12 -5.90
N LEU A 141 -2.54 -2.29 -6.64
CA LEU A 141 -1.24 -2.69 -6.10
C LEU A 141 -0.39 -1.46 -5.76
N PRO A 142 0.22 -1.39 -4.57
CA PRO A 142 1.01 -0.24 -4.15
C PRO A 142 2.24 -0.03 -5.03
N ARG A 143 2.57 1.24 -5.27
CA ARG A 143 3.78 1.68 -5.98
C ARG A 143 4.64 2.58 -5.10
N MET A 144 4.01 3.43 -4.31
CA MET A 144 4.68 4.35 -3.41
C MET A 144 3.81 4.61 -2.19
N LEU A 145 4.41 4.67 -1.04
CA LEU A 145 3.81 5.11 0.22
C LEU A 145 4.61 6.30 0.73
N THR A 146 3.95 7.45 0.90
CA THR A 146 4.51 8.63 1.53
C THR A 146 3.96 8.74 2.94
N LEU A 147 4.82 8.69 3.93
CA LEU A 147 4.47 8.78 5.34
C LEU A 147 4.22 10.24 5.77
N PRO A 148 3.54 10.48 6.91
CA PRO A 148 3.23 11.84 7.38
C PRO A 148 4.45 12.74 7.61
N ASP A 149 5.62 12.16 7.89
CA ASP A 149 6.90 12.87 8.05
C ASP A 149 7.63 13.13 6.72
N GLY A 150 7.04 12.70 5.60
CA GLY A 150 7.59 12.84 4.25
C GLY A 150 8.55 11.72 3.84
N ALA A 151 8.74 10.68 4.64
CA ALA A 151 9.52 9.51 4.20
C ALA A 151 8.77 8.76 3.10
N GLU A 152 9.48 8.37 2.04
CA GLU A 152 8.93 7.67 0.90
C GLU A 152 9.42 6.22 0.88
N ILE A 153 8.49 5.30 0.60
CA ILE A 153 8.75 3.88 0.45
C ILE A 153 8.25 3.45 -0.91
N SER A 154 9.16 3.02 -1.76
CA SER A 154 8.84 2.50 -3.10
C SER A 154 8.54 1.01 -3.03
N PHE A 155 7.56 0.57 -3.82
CA PHE A 155 7.19 -0.83 -3.99
C PHE A 155 7.40 -1.25 -5.43
N ASP A 156 8.24 -2.26 -5.63
CA ASP A 156 8.56 -2.84 -6.92
C ASP A 156 8.05 -4.27 -7.02
N ASN A 157 7.75 -4.71 -8.25
CA ASN A 157 7.31 -6.08 -8.50
C ASN A 157 6.08 -6.51 -7.68
N ALA A 158 5.22 -5.55 -7.31
CA ALA A 158 4.02 -5.83 -6.54
C ALA A 158 3.09 -6.77 -7.33
N ARG A 159 2.60 -7.82 -6.67
CA ARG A 159 1.66 -8.80 -7.23
C ARG A 159 0.67 -9.30 -6.19
N MET A 160 -0.55 -9.60 -6.61
CA MET A 160 -1.55 -10.20 -5.72
C MET A 160 -1.16 -11.62 -5.33
N ILE A 161 -1.36 -11.97 -4.07
CA ILE A 161 -1.19 -13.35 -3.59
C ILE A 161 -2.39 -14.17 -4.07
N GLY A 162 -2.13 -15.35 -4.65
CA GLY A 162 -3.16 -16.26 -5.13
C GLY A 162 -3.58 -16.08 -6.60
N GLN A 163 -3.09 -15.09 -7.30
CA GLN A 163 -3.12 -15.08 -8.76
C GLN A 163 -2.01 -15.99 -9.30
N THR A 164 -2.35 -17.26 -9.59
CA THR A 164 -1.48 -18.09 -10.43
C THR A 164 -1.47 -17.47 -11.82
N ASP A 165 -0.30 -17.11 -12.32
CA ASP A 165 -0.13 -16.74 -13.72
C ASP A 165 -0.77 -17.84 -14.59
N PRO A 166 -1.66 -17.49 -15.54
CA PRO A 166 -2.14 -18.47 -16.49
C PRO A 166 -0.93 -18.94 -17.33
N LEU A 167 -0.66 -20.25 -17.27
CA LEU A 167 0.35 -20.94 -18.07
C LEU A 167 0.08 -20.78 -19.56
#